data_7b6f1f4457d0d384d220b695a584005e
#
_entry.id   7b6f1f4457d0d384d220b695a584005e
#
_cell.length_a   1.000
_cell.length_b   1.000
_cell.length_c   1.000
_cell.angle_alpha   90.00
_cell.angle_beta   90.00
_cell.angle_gamma   90.00
#
_symmetry.space_group_name_H-M   'P 1'
#
loop_
_entity.id
_entity.type
_entity.pdbx_description
1 polymer ?
#
loop_
_entity_poly.entity_id
_entity_poly.type
_entity_poly.pdbx_seq_one_letter_code
_entity_poly.pdbx_strand_id
1 'polypeptide(L)'
;NGSLDICYNVQSAVDAQNHFVIDISTTNDINDQNQLYIMAKDASDLLETEECTVVADTGYYNASEIKNCLDDGMTVLIKKAKANNSTKDYEFRKDKFKYDPEKDVYICPAEQQLYFFENTSKNGMKYK
;
A
#
# COMPACT_ATOMS: atom_id res chain seq x y z
N ASN A 1 -12.86 12.11 24.56
CA ASN A 1 -11.62 12.78 24.94
C ASN A 1 -10.48 11.88 24.47
N GLY A 2 -9.95 12.14 23.28
CA GLY A 2 -8.70 11.50 22.85
C GLY A 2 -7.54 12.20 23.55
N SER A 3 -6.81 11.51 24.42
CA SER A 3 -5.53 11.99 24.91
C SER A 3 -4.53 11.95 23.76
N LEU A 4 -3.79 13.04 23.56
CA LEU A 4 -2.64 13.08 22.66
C LEU A 4 -1.45 12.59 23.48
N ASP A 5 -1.03 11.36 23.21
CA ASP A 5 0.16 10.79 23.82
C ASP A 5 1.34 10.93 22.84
N ILE A 6 2.52 11.27 23.39
CA ILE A 6 3.76 11.27 22.60
C ILE A 6 4.23 9.82 22.53
N CYS A 7 4.20 9.24 21.34
CA CYS A 7 4.69 7.89 21.11
C CYS A 7 5.61 7.84 19.88
N TYR A 8 6.48 6.84 19.87
CA TYR A 8 7.30 6.51 18.70
C TYR A 8 6.70 5.30 18.00
N ASN A 9 6.81 5.28 16.68
CA ASN A 9 6.50 4.12 15.87
C ASN A 9 7.78 3.30 15.72
N VAL A 10 7.75 2.03 16.14
CA VAL A 10 8.91 1.13 16.12
C VAL A 10 8.70 0.09 15.02
N GLN A 11 9.64 0.02 14.10
CA GLN A 11 9.68 -0.94 13.01
C GLN A 11 10.67 -2.05 13.35
N SER A 12 10.39 -3.26 12.90
CA SER A 12 11.33 -4.38 13.00
C SER A 12 11.31 -5.24 11.74
N ALA A 13 12.49 -5.59 11.24
CA ALA A 13 12.68 -6.59 10.21
C ALA A 13 13.10 -7.91 10.87
N VAL A 14 12.43 -9.00 10.49
CA VAL A 14 12.65 -10.34 11.07
C VAL A 14 12.90 -11.32 9.95
N ASP A 15 13.95 -12.14 10.08
CA ASP A 15 14.19 -13.28 9.17
C ASP A 15 13.09 -14.33 9.33
N ALA A 16 12.46 -14.69 8.20
CA ALA A 16 11.34 -15.61 8.18
C ALA A 16 11.75 -17.08 8.49
N GLN A 17 13.00 -17.44 8.27
CA GLN A 17 13.48 -18.82 8.45
C GLN A 17 13.83 -19.11 9.91
N ASN A 18 14.60 -18.23 10.56
CA ASN A 18 15.15 -18.44 11.88
C ASN A 18 14.51 -17.54 12.95
N HIS A 19 13.67 -16.60 12.53
CA HIS A 19 12.98 -15.64 13.40
C HIS A 19 13.91 -14.69 14.18
N PHE A 20 15.10 -14.42 13.63
CA PHE A 20 15.98 -13.39 14.19
C PHE A 20 15.52 -12.00 13.78
N VAL A 21 15.61 -11.09 14.73
CA VAL A 21 15.46 -9.65 14.45
C VAL A 21 16.73 -9.18 13.73
N ILE A 22 16.57 -8.75 12.48
CA ILE A 22 17.67 -8.30 11.62
C ILE A 22 17.92 -6.83 11.83
N ASP A 23 16.83 -6.03 11.89
CA ASP A 23 16.93 -4.60 12.09
C ASP A 23 15.75 -4.06 12.91
N ILE A 24 16.00 -2.94 13.63
CA ILE A 24 15.01 -2.19 14.39
C ILE A 24 15.20 -0.71 14.13
N SER A 25 14.15 -0.04 13.68
CA SER A 25 14.13 1.40 13.49
C SER A 25 13.01 2.07 14.26
N THR A 26 13.19 3.33 14.60
CA THR A 26 12.18 4.15 15.26
C THR A 26 11.92 5.42 14.48
N THR A 27 10.65 5.77 14.32
CA THR A 27 10.22 6.97 13.60
C THR A 27 9.14 7.73 14.37
N ASN A 28 8.97 9.00 14.03
CA ASN A 28 7.87 9.83 14.51
C ASN A 28 6.65 9.78 13.56
N ASP A 29 6.72 8.98 12.49
CA ASP A 29 5.60 8.83 11.56
C ASP A 29 4.42 8.16 12.24
N ILE A 30 3.22 8.70 12.01
CA ILE A 30 1.99 8.21 12.65
C ILE A 30 1.57 6.84 12.12
N ASN A 31 2.04 6.46 10.92
CA ASN A 31 1.71 5.21 10.25
C ASN A 31 2.92 4.61 9.51
N ASP A 32 2.78 3.36 9.09
CA ASP A 32 3.86 2.57 8.50
C ASP A 32 4.01 2.76 6.99
N GLN A 33 3.18 3.61 6.36
CA GLN A 33 3.09 3.71 4.90
C GLN A 33 4.38 4.13 4.19
N ASN A 34 5.30 4.80 4.88
CA ASN A 34 6.57 5.27 4.32
C ASN A 34 7.79 4.51 4.90
N GLN A 35 7.56 3.37 5.56
CA GLN A 35 8.61 2.65 6.27
C GLN A 35 9.06 1.37 5.54
N LEU A 36 8.30 0.92 4.51
CA LEU A 36 8.55 -0.35 3.84
C LEU A 36 9.93 -0.41 3.19
N TYR A 37 10.22 0.56 2.32
CA TYR A 37 11.43 0.53 1.50
C TYR A 37 12.69 0.68 2.36
N ILE A 38 12.71 1.63 3.30
CA ILE A 38 13.88 1.85 4.15
C ILE A 38 14.19 0.61 5.00
N MET A 39 13.18 0.01 5.63
CA MET A 39 13.37 -1.20 6.44
C MET A 39 13.82 -2.41 5.61
N ALA A 40 13.24 -2.57 4.40
CA ALA A 40 13.62 -3.65 3.49
C ALA A 40 15.05 -3.48 2.98
N LYS A 41 15.44 -2.25 2.65
CA LYS A 41 16.78 -1.92 2.18
C LYS A 41 17.84 -2.15 3.26
N ASP A 42 17.60 -1.62 4.45
CA ASP A 42 18.53 -1.77 5.58
C ASP A 42 18.71 -3.26 5.96
N ALA A 43 17.61 -4.03 5.99
CA ALA A 43 17.67 -5.47 6.24
C ALA A 43 18.42 -6.24 5.12
N SER A 44 18.21 -5.89 3.86
CA SER A 44 18.91 -6.49 2.72
C SER A 44 20.42 -6.21 2.77
N ASP A 45 20.79 -4.97 3.08
CA ASP A 45 22.19 -4.55 3.20
C ASP A 45 22.89 -5.23 4.39
N LEU A 46 22.19 -5.39 5.53
CA LEU A 46 22.74 -6.12 6.70
C LEU A 46 22.92 -7.62 6.42
N LEU A 47 22.04 -8.21 5.61
CA LEU A 47 22.14 -9.62 5.22
C LEU A 47 23.07 -9.86 4.03
N GLU A 48 23.63 -8.80 3.43
CA GLU A 48 24.49 -8.86 2.24
C GLU A 48 23.84 -9.70 1.10
N THR A 49 22.51 -9.54 0.89
CA THR A 49 21.77 -10.29 -0.12
C THR A 49 21.20 -9.38 -1.20
N GLU A 50 21.38 -9.80 -2.47
CA GLU A 50 20.77 -9.11 -3.61
C GLU A 50 19.33 -9.61 -3.88
N GLU A 51 18.99 -10.82 -3.42
CA GLU A 51 17.67 -11.39 -3.55
C GLU A 51 16.93 -11.36 -2.21
N CYS A 52 16.01 -10.42 -2.07
CA CYS A 52 15.20 -10.27 -0.86
C CYS A 52 13.70 -10.36 -1.18
N THR A 53 12.99 -11.20 -0.43
CA THR A 53 11.52 -11.21 -0.45
C THR A 53 10.98 -10.57 0.82
N VAL A 54 10.31 -9.45 0.67
CA VAL A 54 9.73 -8.66 1.75
C VAL A 54 8.26 -9.03 1.93
N VAL A 55 7.89 -9.43 3.14
CA VAL A 55 6.49 -9.69 3.51
C VAL A 55 6.10 -8.67 4.57
N ALA A 56 5.06 -7.90 4.33
CA ALA A 56 4.56 -6.93 5.29
C ALA A 56 3.03 -6.91 5.34
N ASP A 57 2.49 -6.32 6.38
CA ASP A 57 1.05 -6.22 6.54
C ASP A 57 0.45 -5.09 5.68
N THR A 58 -0.86 -4.96 5.74
CA THR A 58 -1.62 -3.97 4.97
C THR A 58 -1.29 -2.52 5.35
N GLY A 59 -0.78 -2.27 6.57
CA GLY A 59 -0.37 -0.94 7.06
C GLY A 59 0.76 -0.33 6.25
N TYR A 60 1.65 -1.17 5.73
CA TYR A 60 2.77 -0.76 4.87
C TYR A 60 2.40 -0.56 3.40
N TYR A 61 1.14 -0.79 3.00
CA TYR A 61 0.76 -0.70 1.59
C TYR A 61 0.86 0.73 1.07
N ASN A 62 1.94 1.02 0.37
CA ASN A 62 2.18 2.26 -0.37
C ASN A 62 2.79 1.93 -1.74
N ALA A 63 2.13 2.35 -2.82
CA ALA A 63 2.57 2.02 -4.18
C ALA A 63 3.95 2.57 -4.53
N SER A 64 4.34 3.72 -3.98
CA SER A 64 5.67 4.32 -4.18
C SER A 64 6.76 3.49 -3.49
N GLU A 65 6.52 3.07 -2.25
CA GLU A 65 7.44 2.24 -1.47
C GLU A 65 7.62 0.86 -2.10
N ILE A 66 6.50 0.24 -2.52
CA ILE A 66 6.53 -1.04 -3.25
C ILE A 66 7.33 -0.89 -4.54
N LYS A 67 7.13 0.20 -5.29
CA LYS A 67 7.88 0.45 -6.52
C LYS A 67 9.38 0.59 -6.26
N ASN A 68 9.77 1.32 -5.21
CA ASN A 68 11.19 1.47 -4.84
C ASN A 68 11.84 0.12 -4.52
N CYS A 69 11.15 -0.74 -3.76
CA CYS A 69 11.65 -2.11 -3.51
C CYS A 69 11.82 -2.93 -4.79
N LEU A 70 10.84 -2.86 -5.71
CA LEU A 70 10.89 -3.57 -6.99
C LEU A 70 12.00 -3.05 -7.90
N ASP A 71 12.23 -1.72 -7.93
CA ASP A 71 13.29 -1.09 -8.71
C ASP A 71 14.69 -1.52 -8.20
N ASP A 72 14.83 -1.84 -6.91
CA ASP A 72 16.05 -2.40 -6.29
C ASP A 72 16.12 -3.95 -6.37
N GLY A 73 15.24 -4.59 -7.15
CA GLY A 73 15.26 -6.05 -7.37
C GLY A 73 14.61 -6.89 -6.28
N MET A 74 13.99 -6.28 -5.26
CA MET A 74 13.30 -7.01 -4.19
C MET A 74 11.94 -7.52 -4.65
N THR A 75 11.51 -8.66 -4.13
CA THR A 75 10.13 -9.15 -4.28
C THR A 75 9.29 -8.69 -3.10
N VAL A 76 8.09 -8.12 -3.34
CA VAL A 76 7.23 -7.58 -2.28
C VAL A 76 5.89 -8.31 -2.23
N LEU A 77 5.53 -8.84 -1.07
CA LEU A 77 4.29 -9.52 -0.79
C LEU A 77 3.49 -8.76 0.29
N ILE A 78 2.60 -7.89 -0.15
CA ILE A 78 1.74 -7.09 0.73
C ILE A 78 0.29 -7.21 0.27
N LYS A 79 -0.59 -7.48 1.23
CA LYS A 79 -2.02 -7.48 0.96
C LYS A 79 -2.53 -6.04 0.81
N LYS A 80 -3.12 -5.75 -0.35
CA LYS A 80 -3.80 -4.47 -0.54
C LYS A 80 -4.94 -4.29 0.46
N ALA A 81 -4.97 -3.11 1.11
CA ALA A 81 -6.08 -2.76 1.99
C ALA A 81 -7.41 -2.84 1.22
N LYS A 82 -8.37 -3.55 1.78
CA LYS A 82 -9.74 -3.43 1.29
C LYS A 82 -10.22 -2.02 1.62
N ALA A 83 -10.77 -1.30 0.64
CA ALA A 83 -11.40 -0.02 0.90
C ALA A 83 -12.46 -0.21 1.99
N ASN A 84 -12.22 0.33 3.18
CA ASN A 84 -13.19 0.34 4.28
C ASN A 84 -14.26 1.38 3.93
N ASN A 85 -15.22 1.00 3.12
CA ASN A 85 -16.44 1.76 3.00
C ASN A 85 -17.34 1.38 4.18
N SER A 86 -17.25 2.15 5.25
CA SER A 86 -18.13 2.07 6.42
C SER A 86 -19.57 2.50 6.11
N THR A 87 -19.91 2.75 4.86
CA THR A 87 -21.22 3.17 4.41
C THR A 87 -22.08 1.99 3.95
N LYS A 88 -23.37 2.10 4.21
CA LYS A 88 -24.42 1.10 3.96
C LYS A 88 -24.56 0.67 2.49
N ASP A 89 -23.90 1.35 1.56
CA ASP A 89 -23.99 1.09 0.11
C ASP A 89 -22.96 0.05 -0.36
N TYR A 90 -23.11 -1.17 0.11
CA TYR A 90 -22.31 -2.30 -0.32
C TYR A 90 -22.46 -2.56 -1.84
N GLU A 91 -23.57 -2.12 -2.42
CA GLU A 91 -23.91 -2.32 -3.81
C GLU A 91 -23.09 -1.44 -4.77
N PHE A 92 -22.71 -0.23 -4.34
CA PHE A 92 -21.97 0.73 -5.17
C PHE A 92 -20.46 0.76 -4.88
N ARG A 93 -19.88 -0.38 -4.53
CA ARG A 93 -18.42 -0.49 -4.37
C ARG A 93 -17.73 -0.44 -5.73
N LYS A 94 -16.51 0.10 -5.73
CA LYS A 94 -15.67 0.24 -6.92
C LYS A 94 -15.51 -1.09 -7.69
N ASP A 95 -15.42 -2.21 -7.01
CA ASP A 95 -15.31 -3.56 -7.57
C ASP A 95 -16.59 -4.07 -8.26
N LYS A 96 -17.72 -3.38 -8.07
CA LYS A 96 -19.01 -3.69 -8.69
C LYS A 96 -19.27 -2.96 -10.01
N PHE A 97 -18.44 -1.96 -10.32
CA PHE A 97 -18.52 -1.24 -11.58
C PHE A 97 -17.85 -2.05 -12.69
N LYS A 98 -18.53 -2.21 -13.82
CA LYS A 98 -18.01 -2.93 -14.99
C LYS A 98 -17.56 -1.93 -16.04
N TYR A 99 -16.35 -2.09 -16.57
CA TYR A 99 -15.86 -1.27 -17.66
C TYR A 99 -16.28 -1.89 -19.00
N ASP A 100 -16.86 -1.07 -19.87
CA ASP A 100 -17.19 -1.40 -21.24
C ASP A 100 -16.14 -0.77 -22.18
N PRO A 101 -15.22 -1.56 -22.75
CA PRO A 101 -14.14 -1.04 -23.58
C PRO A 101 -14.61 -0.55 -24.95
N GLU A 102 -15.77 -1.02 -25.47
CA GLU A 102 -16.28 -0.60 -26.78
C GLU A 102 -16.83 0.84 -26.71
N LYS A 103 -17.40 1.21 -25.57
CA LYS A 103 -18.01 2.53 -25.35
C LYS A 103 -17.13 3.47 -24.49
N ASP A 104 -16.00 2.97 -23.97
CA ASP A 104 -15.13 3.68 -22.99
C ASP A 104 -15.94 4.26 -21.82
N VAL A 105 -16.84 3.46 -21.23
CA VAL A 105 -17.68 3.86 -20.10
C VAL A 105 -17.64 2.83 -18.98
N TYR A 106 -17.91 3.26 -17.75
CA TYR A 106 -18.20 2.36 -16.66
C TYR A 106 -19.72 2.18 -16.49
N ILE A 107 -20.15 0.95 -16.26
CA ILE A 107 -21.53 0.62 -15.93
C ILE A 107 -21.63 0.41 -14.43
N CYS A 108 -22.46 1.20 -13.74
CA CYS A 108 -22.69 1.07 -12.31
C CYS A 108 -23.63 -0.12 -12.00
N PRO A 109 -23.69 -0.60 -10.75
CA PRO A 109 -24.60 -1.68 -10.36
C PRO A 109 -26.09 -1.42 -10.62
N ALA A 110 -26.49 -0.15 -10.72
CA ALA A 110 -27.84 0.27 -11.10
C ALA A 110 -28.01 0.45 -12.63
N GLU A 111 -27.13 -0.18 -13.43
CA GLU A 111 -27.16 -0.18 -14.90
C GLU A 111 -27.02 1.22 -15.56
N GLN A 112 -26.56 2.23 -14.79
CA GLN A 112 -26.30 3.56 -15.35
C GLN A 112 -24.91 3.62 -15.96
N GLN A 113 -24.78 4.30 -17.11
CA GLN A 113 -23.49 4.52 -17.76
C GLN A 113 -22.82 5.77 -17.18
N LEU A 114 -21.55 5.61 -16.81
CA LEU A 114 -20.69 6.68 -16.30
C LEU A 114 -19.69 7.06 -17.40
N TYR A 115 -19.85 8.26 -17.91
CA TYR A 115 -18.97 8.81 -18.94
C TYR A 115 -17.75 9.47 -18.32
N PHE A 116 -16.66 9.50 -19.09
CA PHE A 116 -15.48 10.29 -18.70
C PHE A 116 -15.88 11.78 -18.56
N PHE A 117 -15.51 12.37 -17.45
CA PHE A 117 -15.78 13.79 -17.18
C PHE A 117 -14.51 14.62 -17.30
N GLU A 118 -13.46 14.31 -16.53
CA GLU A 118 -12.21 15.05 -16.55
C GLU A 118 -11.04 14.22 -16.01
N ASN A 119 -9.82 14.63 -16.38
CA ASN A 119 -8.61 14.15 -15.74
C ASN A 119 -8.36 14.91 -14.44
N THR A 120 -8.14 14.21 -13.36
CA THR A 120 -7.76 14.81 -12.08
C THR A 120 -6.38 14.33 -11.65
N SER A 121 -5.72 15.11 -10.82
CA SER A 121 -4.44 14.71 -10.23
C SER A 121 -4.48 14.88 -8.72
N LYS A 122 -3.94 13.89 -8.02
CA LYS A 122 -3.76 13.93 -6.58
C LYS A 122 -2.35 13.45 -6.25
N ASN A 123 -1.60 14.24 -5.49
CA ASN A 123 -0.20 13.92 -5.13
C ASN A 123 0.69 13.61 -6.35
N GLY A 124 0.53 14.38 -7.44
CA GLY A 124 1.31 14.18 -8.66
C GLY A 124 0.87 13.02 -9.57
N MET A 125 -0.03 12.15 -9.12
CA MET A 125 -0.60 11.08 -9.93
C MET A 125 -1.81 11.56 -10.72
N LYS A 126 -1.86 11.20 -12.01
CA LYS A 126 -3.00 11.49 -12.88
C LYS A 126 -4.01 10.35 -12.81
N TYR A 127 -5.28 10.69 -12.70
CA TYR A 127 -6.41 9.75 -12.74
C TYR A 127 -7.33 10.10 -13.90
N LYS A 128 -7.76 9.08 -14.63
CA LYS A 128 -8.78 9.16 -15.67
C LYS A 128 -10.15 8.78 -15.09
#